data_af4e5ff4caadb77a73e0863c4eabe51c
#
_entry.id   af4e5ff4caadb77a73e0863c4eabe51c
#
_cell.length_a   1.000
_cell.length_b   1.000
_cell.length_c   1.000
_cell.angle_alpha   90.00
_cell.angle_beta   90.00
_cell.angle_gamma   90.00
#
_symmetry.space_group_name_H-M   'P 1'
#
loop_
_entity.id
_entity.type
_entity.pdbx_description
1 polymer ?
#
loop_
_entity_poly.entity_id
_entity_poly.type
_entity_poly.pdbx_seq_one_letter_code
_entity_poly.pdbx_strand_id
1 'polypeptide(L)'
;ETSVGIRINPECSTQGDHAIYDPCAKGSRLGVTIAHFKEQFTDEMYDYVDGLHFHTLCEQNADDLAKTLEAVEEKFGGYLYKMKWLNFGGGHHITRADYDIGLLEKCILHMKEKYDLDIYLEPGEAVALNAGYLATTVMDVVDNDIQTLILDASAACHMPDVLEMPYRPPLRSSGMPEEKKYIYRLSSYTCLAGDIIGDYSFDEEKKVDDRLYFEDMAIYSMVKNNTFNGIPLPDIAVMDESGECKVIRSFSYDDFKGRLS
;
A
#
# COMPACT_ATOMS: atom_id res chain seq x y z
N GLU A 1 -8.60 -26.85 13.09
CA GLU A 1 -9.87 -26.62 12.38
C GLU A 1 -9.80 -25.25 11.72
N THR A 2 -10.21 -25.13 10.46
CA THR A 2 -10.14 -23.83 9.74
C THR A 2 -11.45 -23.08 9.98
N SER A 3 -11.36 -21.85 10.46
CA SER A 3 -12.51 -20.96 10.58
C SER A 3 -12.77 -20.25 9.25
N VAL A 4 -14.00 -20.20 8.79
CA VAL A 4 -14.39 -19.68 7.48
C VAL A 4 -15.23 -18.42 7.64
N GLY A 5 -14.98 -17.42 6.78
CA GLY A 5 -15.78 -16.20 6.73
C GLY A 5 -16.13 -15.74 5.34
N ILE A 6 -17.08 -14.84 5.25
CA ILE A 6 -17.50 -14.21 4.00
C ILE A 6 -17.05 -12.74 3.98
N ARG A 7 -16.38 -12.34 2.90
CA ARG A 7 -16.11 -10.92 2.67
C ARG A 7 -17.36 -10.21 2.20
N ILE A 8 -17.80 -9.23 2.97
CA ILE A 8 -18.96 -8.38 2.67
C ILE A 8 -18.52 -7.04 2.08
N ASN A 9 -19.37 -6.43 1.27
CA ASN A 9 -19.24 -5.06 0.83
C ASN A 9 -20.31 -4.22 1.53
N PRO A 10 -19.94 -3.35 2.48
CA PRO A 10 -20.90 -2.49 3.17
C PRO A 10 -21.45 -1.35 2.29
N GLU A 11 -20.96 -1.22 1.06
CA GLU A 11 -21.37 -0.18 0.12
C GLU A 11 -21.25 1.23 0.73
N CYS A 12 -20.17 1.43 1.48
CA CYS A 12 -19.79 2.67 2.12
C CYS A 12 -18.39 3.06 1.66
N SER A 13 -18.31 4.01 0.74
CA SER A 13 -17.04 4.55 0.25
C SER A 13 -16.56 5.66 1.19
N THR A 14 -15.28 5.59 1.57
CA THR A 14 -14.57 6.62 2.34
C THR A 14 -13.36 7.16 1.58
N GLN A 15 -13.14 6.73 0.32
CA GLN A 15 -11.96 7.05 -0.47
C GLN A 15 -12.00 8.43 -1.16
N GLY A 16 -13.09 9.18 -1.03
CA GLY A 16 -13.24 10.49 -1.68
C GLY A 16 -13.10 10.39 -3.20
N ASP A 17 -12.21 11.19 -3.78
CA ASP A 17 -11.98 11.24 -5.23
C ASP A 17 -11.05 10.10 -5.75
N HIS A 18 -10.56 9.24 -4.87
CA HIS A 18 -9.63 8.15 -5.21
C HIS A 18 -10.38 6.85 -5.54
N ALA A 19 -11.23 6.87 -6.55
CA ALA A 19 -12.08 5.72 -6.95
C ALA A 19 -11.28 4.42 -7.24
N ILE A 20 -10.02 4.52 -7.63
CA ILE A 20 -9.15 3.37 -7.89
C ILE A 20 -8.85 2.55 -6.62
N TYR A 21 -8.91 3.19 -5.47
CA TYR A 21 -8.70 2.56 -4.15
C TYR A 21 -10.00 2.17 -3.46
N ASP A 22 -11.14 2.42 -4.08
CA ASP A 22 -12.44 2.20 -3.46
C ASP A 22 -12.97 0.78 -3.68
N PRO A 23 -12.83 -0.12 -2.70
CA PRO A 23 -13.38 -1.47 -2.80
C PRO A 23 -14.91 -1.51 -2.72
N CYS A 24 -15.55 -0.41 -2.34
CA CYS A 24 -17.00 -0.27 -2.27
C CYS A 24 -17.62 0.36 -3.53
N ALA A 25 -16.80 0.78 -4.50
CA ALA A 25 -17.26 1.38 -5.74
C ALA A 25 -18.21 0.46 -6.52
N LYS A 26 -19.12 1.06 -7.28
CA LYS A 26 -20.02 0.33 -8.16
C LYS A 26 -19.22 -0.53 -9.16
N GLY A 27 -19.55 -1.82 -9.25
CA GLY A 27 -18.84 -2.78 -10.08
C GLY A 27 -17.62 -3.42 -9.41
N SER A 28 -17.34 -3.10 -8.14
CA SER A 28 -16.28 -3.77 -7.38
C SER A 28 -16.59 -5.27 -7.23
N ARG A 29 -15.55 -6.09 -7.39
CA ARG A 29 -15.60 -7.54 -7.15
C ARG A 29 -15.23 -7.91 -5.70
N LEU A 30 -15.01 -6.91 -4.84
CA LEU A 30 -14.42 -7.08 -3.51
C LEU A 30 -15.48 -7.08 -2.42
N GLY A 31 -16.08 -8.24 -2.21
CA GLY A 31 -17.10 -8.49 -1.18
C GLY A 31 -18.53 -8.55 -1.72
N VAL A 32 -19.38 -9.24 -0.98
CA VAL A 32 -20.80 -9.45 -1.32
C VAL A 32 -21.64 -8.30 -0.78
N THR A 33 -22.42 -7.65 -1.64
CA THR A 33 -23.34 -6.57 -1.25
C THR A 33 -24.52 -7.16 -0.44
N ILE A 34 -25.18 -6.31 0.35
CA ILE A 34 -26.29 -6.78 1.20
C ILE A 34 -27.46 -7.39 0.41
N ALA A 35 -27.71 -6.90 -0.82
CA ALA A 35 -28.77 -7.47 -1.66
C ALA A 35 -28.46 -8.94 -2.01
N HIS A 36 -27.26 -9.20 -2.51
CA HIS A 36 -26.85 -10.58 -2.85
C HIS A 36 -26.62 -11.45 -1.61
N PHE A 37 -26.17 -10.86 -0.52
CA PHE A 37 -26.03 -11.59 0.74
C PHE A 37 -27.37 -12.12 1.23
N LYS A 38 -28.41 -11.29 1.25
CA LYS A 38 -29.77 -11.68 1.63
C LYS A 38 -30.39 -12.75 0.73
N GLU A 39 -30.04 -12.72 -0.56
CA GLU A 39 -30.54 -13.69 -1.54
C GLU A 39 -29.91 -15.09 -1.37
N GLN A 40 -28.63 -15.13 -1.00
CA GLN A 40 -27.83 -16.37 -1.04
C GLN A 40 -27.49 -16.94 0.34
N PHE A 41 -27.45 -16.13 1.39
CA PHE A 41 -27.08 -16.58 2.74
C PHE A 41 -28.28 -17.20 3.43
N THR A 42 -28.21 -18.51 3.68
CA THR A 42 -29.26 -19.29 4.34
C THR A 42 -28.91 -19.58 5.81
N ASP A 43 -29.91 -19.95 6.61
CA ASP A 43 -29.68 -20.31 8.01
C ASP A 43 -28.72 -21.51 8.17
N GLU A 44 -28.68 -22.42 7.21
CA GLU A 44 -27.76 -23.58 7.23
C GLU A 44 -26.30 -23.15 7.10
N MET A 45 -26.03 -21.95 6.53
CA MET A 45 -24.66 -21.45 6.39
C MET A 45 -24.03 -21.06 7.72
N TYR A 46 -24.80 -20.80 8.76
CA TYR A 46 -24.25 -20.57 10.10
C TYR A 46 -23.56 -21.81 10.70
N ASP A 47 -23.79 -23.01 10.18
CA ASP A 47 -23.12 -24.23 10.63
C ASP A 47 -21.63 -24.28 10.21
N TYR A 48 -21.22 -23.49 9.20
CA TYR A 48 -19.86 -23.50 8.65
C TYR A 48 -19.26 -22.13 8.33
N VAL A 49 -20.03 -21.04 8.44
CA VAL A 49 -19.53 -19.66 8.34
C VAL A 49 -19.42 -19.07 9.73
N ASP A 50 -18.19 -18.85 10.18
CA ASP A 50 -17.89 -18.38 11.54
C ASP A 50 -17.85 -16.85 11.64
N GLY A 51 -17.63 -16.13 10.53
CA GLY A 51 -17.44 -14.70 10.61
C GLY A 51 -17.65 -13.94 9.32
N LEU A 52 -17.62 -12.62 9.44
CA LEU A 52 -17.65 -11.69 8.32
C LEU A 52 -16.34 -10.88 8.25
N HIS A 53 -15.98 -10.49 7.06
CA HIS A 53 -14.82 -9.66 6.78
C HIS A 53 -15.23 -8.51 5.84
N PHE A 54 -14.71 -7.32 6.08
CA PHE A 54 -14.71 -6.24 5.10
C PHE A 54 -13.33 -5.61 5.01
N HIS A 55 -13.02 -4.99 3.88
CA HIS A 55 -11.78 -4.23 3.69
C HIS A 55 -12.14 -3.03 2.81
N THR A 56 -12.31 -1.88 3.41
CA THR A 56 -12.84 -0.66 2.79
C THR A 56 -11.86 0.50 2.83
N LEU A 57 -10.87 0.42 3.71
CA LEU A 57 -9.90 1.48 3.95
C LEU A 57 -8.64 1.29 3.09
N CYS A 58 -7.99 2.42 2.77
CA CYS A 58 -6.65 2.49 2.20
C CYS A 58 -5.95 3.70 2.84
N GLU A 59 -4.96 3.46 3.71
CA GLU A 59 -4.18 4.48 4.42
C GLU A 59 -5.03 5.51 5.18
N GLN A 60 -6.14 5.08 5.79
CA GLN A 60 -7.12 5.95 6.42
C GLN A 60 -7.09 5.87 7.95
N ASN A 61 -7.66 6.90 8.59
CA ASN A 61 -7.76 7.04 10.03
C ASN A 61 -9.00 6.33 10.58
N ALA A 62 -9.14 6.28 11.90
CA ALA A 62 -10.21 5.58 12.60
C ALA A 62 -11.62 6.18 12.40
N ASP A 63 -11.73 7.45 12.00
CA ASP A 63 -13.01 8.08 11.68
C ASP A 63 -13.67 7.48 10.42
N ASP A 64 -12.87 7.09 9.43
CA ASP A 64 -13.37 6.38 8.25
C ASP A 64 -13.78 4.93 8.58
N LEU A 65 -13.09 4.28 9.54
CA LEU A 65 -13.55 3.01 10.09
C LEU A 65 -14.89 3.17 10.79
N ALA A 66 -15.07 4.20 11.63
CA ALA A 66 -16.32 4.43 12.34
C ALA A 66 -17.51 4.58 11.38
N LYS A 67 -17.35 5.38 10.30
CA LYS A 67 -18.37 5.50 9.24
C LYS A 67 -18.67 4.16 8.56
N THR A 68 -17.64 3.37 8.30
CA THR A 68 -17.80 2.05 7.70
C THR A 68 -18.58 1.12 8.62
N LEU A 69 -18.29 1.12 9.93
CA LEU A 69 -18.98 0.30 10.91
C LEU A 69 -20.46 0.65 11.04
N GLU A 70 -20.84 1.93 10.95
CA GLU A 70 -22.25 2.33 10.89
C GLU A 70 -22.98 1.66 9.72
N ALA A 71 -22.38 1.64 8.54
CA ALA A 71 -22.94 0.97 7.36
C ALA A 71 -22.97 -0.57 7.50
N VAL A 72 -21.95 -1.15 8.14
CA VAL A 72 -21.91 -2.59 8.44
C VAL A 72 -23.04 -2.97 9.42
N GLU A 73 -23.23 -2.20 10.47
CA GLU A 73 -24.30 -2.43 11.44
C GLU A 73 -25.69 -2.28 10.84
N GLU A 74 -25.90 -1.22 10.04
CA GLU A 74 -27.17 -0.98 9.36
C GLU A 74 -27.56 -2.16 8.45
N LYS A 75 -26.61 -2.66 7.66
CA LYS A 75 -26.86 -3.65 6.62
C LYS A 75 -26.72 -5.09 7.11
N PHE A 76 -25.71 -5.37 7.90
CA PHE A 76 -25.30 -6.73 8.29
C PHE A 76 -25.46 -7.01 9.80
N GLY A 77 -25.83 -6.03 10.63
CA GLY A 77 -25.91 -6.16 12.08
C GLY A 77 -26.77 -7.35 12.55
N GLY A 78 -27.87 -7.64 11.84
CA GLY A 78 -28.71 -8.80 12.17
C GLY A 78 -28.01 -10.17 12.04
N TYR A 79 -27.02 -10.25 11.16
CA TYR A 79 -26.25 -11.48 10.95
C TYR A 79 -25.10 -11.60 11.96
N LEU A 80 -24.53 -10.48 12.41
CA LEU A 80 -23.40 -10.44 13.34
C LEU A 80 -23.68 -11.15 14.67
N TYR A 81 -24.92 -11.14 15.16
CA TYR A 81 -25.31 -11.82 16.41
C TYR A 81 -25.11 -13.35 16.39
N LYS A 82 -24.94 -13.94 15.21
CA LYS A 82 -24.72 -15.38 15.04
C LYS A 82 -23.29 -15.70 14.58
N MET A 83 -22.43 -14.69 14.42
CA MET A 83 -21.03 -14.86 14.04
C MET A 83 -20.14 -14.98 15.28
N LYS A 84 -18.94 -15.55 15.11
CA LYS A 84 -17.92 -15.67 16.15
C LYS A 84 -16.92 -14.52 16.06
N TRP A 85 -16.71 -13.97 14.86
CA TRP A 85 -15.73 -12.91 14.61
C TRP A 85 -16.15 -11.96 13.50
N LEU A 86 -15.55 -10.75 13.57
CA LEU A 86 -15.62 -9.76 12.52
C LEU A 86 -14.20 -9.24 12.23
N ASN A 87 -13.79 -9.27 10.96
CA ASN A 87 -12.52 -8.76 10.53
C ASN A 87 -12.71 -7.43 9.79
N PHE A 88 -12.07 -6.36 10.29
CA PHE A 88 -12.16 -5.01 9.74
C PHE A 88 -11.27 -4.80 8.52
N GLY A 89 -10.49 -5.82 8.13
CA GLY A 89 -9.55 -5.76 7.00
C GLY A 89 -8.34 -4.89 7.27
N GLY A 90 -7.69 -4.48 6.19
CA GLY A 90 -6.51 -3.62 6.21
C GLY A 90 -6.82 -2.16 5.91
N GLY A 91 -5.77 -1.40 5.58
CA GLY A 91 -5.87 0.03 5.28
C GLY A 91 -5.94 0.95 6.50
N HIS A 92 -5.85 0.38 7.71
CA HIS A 92 -5.75 1.12 8.97
C HIS A 92 -4.32 1.63 9.17
N HIS A 93 -4.12 2.93 9.13
CA HIS A 93 -2.78 3.53 9.23
C HIS A 93 -2.32 3.74 10.68
N ILE A 94 -2.46 2.72 11.51
CA ILE A 94 -2.35 2.75 12.99
C ILE A 94 -1.01 3.21 13.55
N THR A 95 0.05 3.17 12.77
CA THR A 95 1.40 3.61 13.18
C THR A 95 1.70 5.06 12.74
N ARG A 96 0.79 5.71 12.03
CA ARG A 96 0.92 7.11 11.65
C ARG A 96 0.74 8.00 12.90
N ALA A 97 1.54 9.07 13.02
CA ALA A 97 1.59 9.89 14.20
C ALA A 97 0.27 10.60 14.57
N ASP A 98 -0.59 10.86 13.59
CA ASP A 98 -1.89 11.52 13.74
C ASP A 98 -3.08 10.54 13.77
N TYR A 99 -2.84 9.23 13.89
CA TYR A 99 -3.89 8.23 13.95
C TYR A 99 -4.63 8.26 15.29
N ASP A 100 -5.96 8.27 15.26
CA ASP A 100 -6.80 8.25 16.46
C ASP A 100 -6.97 6.83 17.01
N ILE A 101 -5.97 6.39 17.80
CA ILE A 101 -6.01 5.09 18.50
C ILE A 101 -7.21 4.99 19.44
N GLY A 102 -7.58 6.08 20.13
CA GLY A 102 -8.71 6.05 21.06
C GLY A 102 -10.05 5.81 20.38
N LEU A 103 -10.22 6.30 19.16
CA LEU A 103 -11.42 6.00 18.36
C LEU A 103 -11.39 4.57 17.84
N LEU A 104 -10.23 4.05 17.40
CA LEU A 104 -10.08 2.64 17.01
C LEU A 104 -10.48 1.71 18.16
N GLU A 105 -9.96 1.95 19.36
CA GLU A 105 -10.31 1.15 20.55
C GLU A 105 -11.82 1.18 20.82
N LYS A 106 -12.47 2.33 20.73
CA LYS A 106 -13.93 2.45 20.87
C LYS A 106 -14.67 1.64 19.81
N CYS A 107 -14.23 1.69 18.56
CA CYS A 107 -14.83 0.89 17.48
C CYS A 107 -14.71 -0.61 17.75
N ILE A 108 -13.53 -1.07 18.18
CA ILE A 108 -13.29 -2.48 18.52
C ILE A 108 -14.19 -2.92 19.69
N LEU A 109 -14.18 -2.17 20.79
CA LEU A 109 -14.94 -2.49 21.99
C LEU A 109 -16.45 -2.47 21.72
N HIS A 110 -16.94 -1.50 20.97
CA HIS A 110 -18.35 -1.42 20.58
C HIS A 110 -18.82 -2.69 19.86
N MET A 111 -18.10 -3.13 18.82
CA MET A 111 -18.48 -4.30 18.05
C MET A 111 -18.33 -5.59 18.86
N LYS A 112 -17.27 -5.68 19.65
CA LYS A 112 -17.01 -6.83 20.54
C LYS A 112 -18.11 -6.99 21.58
N GLU A 113 -18.46 -5.94 22.30
CA GLU A 113 -19.43 -5.97 23.39
C GLU A 113 -20.87 -6.14 22.87
N LYS A 114 -21.22 -5.46 21.78
CA LYS A 114 -22.59 -5.49 21.25
C LYS A 114 -22.96 -6.83 20.64
N TYR A 115 -22.03 -7.49 19.95
CA TYR A 115 -22.29 -8.69 19.17
C TYR A 115 -21.60 -9.95 19.71
N ASP A 116 -20.82 -9.84 20.79
CA ASP A 116 -20.00 -10.92 21.38
C ASP A 116 -19.02 -11.53 20.37
N LEU A 117 -18.24 -10.67 19.67
CA LEU A 117 -17.36 -11.04 18.57
C LEU A 117 -15.89 -10.94 18.96
N ASP A 118 -15.07 -11.83 18.40
CA ASP A 118 -13.63 -11.59 18.26
C ASP A 118 -13.38 -10.63 17.09
N ILE A 119 -12.56 -9.61 17.32
CA ILE A 119 -12.26 -8.60 16.31
C ILE A 119 -10.85 -8.78 15.76
N TYR A 120 -10.74 -8.79 14.43
CA TYR A 120 -9.49 -8.90 13.70
C TYR A 120 -9.25 -7.65 12.83
N LEU A 121 -7.98 -7.30 12.63
CA LEU A 121 -7.51 -6.26 11.71
C LEU A 121 -6.32 -6.79 10.91
N GLU A 122 -6.09 -6.22 9.72
CA GLU A 122 -5.02 -6.61 8.78
C GLU A 122 -4.14 -5.40 8.40
N PRO A 123 -3.51 -4.68 9.34
CA PRO A 123 -2.81 -3.42 9.10
C PRO A 123 -1.42 -3.65 8.46
N GLY A 124 -1.37 -4.17 7.23
CA GLY A 124 -0.12 -4.56 6.57
C GLY A 124 0.87 -3.43 6.39
N GLU A 125 0.46 -2.36 5.74
CA GLU A 125 1.32 -1.19 5.48
C GLU A 125 1.78 -0.52 6.77
N ALA A 126 0.89 -0.29 7.70
CA ALA A 126 1.20 0.33 8.98
C ALA A 126 2.31 -0.38 9.76
N VAL A 127 2.45 -1.71 9.61
CA VAL A 127 3.50 -2.50 10.28
C VAL A 127 4.88 -2.19 9.72
N ALA A 128 5.00 -1.92 8.41
CA ALA A 128 6.26 -1.68 7.72
C ALA A 128 6.47 -0.20 7.33
N LEU A 129 5.62 0.71 7.80
CA LEU A 129 5.71 2.14 7.52
C LEU A 129 7.08 2.68 7.94
N ASN A 130 7.75 3.37 7.02
CA ASN A 130 9.09 3.92 7.20
C ASN A 130 10.20 2.89 7.53
N ALA A 131 9.96 1.60 7.29
CA ALA A 131 10.92 0.55 7.63
C ALA A 131 12.01 0.33 6.57
N GLY A 132 11.87 0.86 5.36
CA GLY A 132 12.84 0.60 4.29
C GLY A 132 13.06 1.76 3.32
N TYR A 133 14.26 1.77 2.75
CA TYR A 133 14.69 2.70 1.72
C TYR A 133 15.01 1.95 0.42
N LEU A 134 14.76 2.57 -0.72
CA LEU A 134 15.37 2.18 -1.98
C LEU A 134 16.54 3.12 -2.26
N ALA A 135 17.75 2.60 -2.16
CA ALA A 135 18.95 3.31 -2.55
C ALA A 135 19.16 3.20 -4.06
N THR A 136 19.45 4.31 -4.70
CA THR A 136 19.70 4.39 -6.16
C THR A 136 20.86 5.31 -6.45
N THR A 137 21.47 5.14 -7.61
CA THR A 137 22.61 5.94 -8.09
C THR A 137 22.22 6.67 -9.36
N VAL A 138 22.66 7.91 -9.49
CA VAL A 138 22.55 8.70 -10.73
C VAL A 138 23.53 8.15 -11.75
N MET A 139 23.02 7.59 -12.84
CA MET A 139 23.81 7.02 -13.93
C MET A 139 24.20 8.05 -14.98
N ASP A 140 23.30 9.02 -15.24
CA ASP A 140 23.51 10.06 -16.24
C ASP A 140 22.65 11.30 -15.91
N VAL A 141 23.01 12.43 -16.50
CA VAL A 141 22.27 13.70 -16.43
C VAL A 141 21.98 14.17 -17.85
N VAL A 142 20.71 14.17 -18.22
CA VAL A 142 20.26 14.57 -19.57
C VAL A 142 19.55 15.91 -19.49
N ASP A 143 19.85 16.79 -20.44
CA ASP A 143 19.17 18.08 -20.62
C ASP A 143 18.40 18.08 -21.95
N ASN A 144 17.08 18.20 -21.85
CA ASN A 144 16.16 18.40 -22.96
C ASN A 144 15.02 19.28 -22.47
N ASP A 145 15.30 20.58 -22.34
CA ASP A 145 14.45 21.60 -21.68
C ASP A 145 14.17 21.35 -20.21
N ILE A 146 14.26 20.10 -19.76
CA ILE A 146 14.13 19.66 -18.36
C ILE A 146 15.37 18.84 -18.02
N GLN A 147 16.11 19.27 -16.98
CA GLN A 147 17.21 18.47 -16.45
C GLN A 147 16.69 17.19 -15.83
N THR A 148 17.11 16.06 -16.36
CA THR A 148 16.63 14.73 -15.97
C THR A 148 17.79 13.89 -15.44
N LEU A 149 17.66 13.38 -14.22
CA LEU A 149 18.56 12.37 -13.66
C LEU A 149 18.11 10.99 -14.11
N ILE A 150 18.97 10.26 -14.77
CA ILE A 150 18.76 8.86 -15.11
C ILE A 150 19.31 8.01 -13.98
N LEU A 151 18.42 7.21 -13.37
CA LEU A 151 18.73 6.40 -12.20
C LEU A 151 18.85 4.91 -12.57
N ASP A 152 19.59 4.14 -11.76
CA ASP A 152 19.58 2.68 -11.79
C ASP A 152 18.30 2.10 -11.14
N ALA A 153 17.43 2.92 -10.57
CA ALA A 153 16.09 2.59 -10.19
C ALA A 153 15.07 2.94 -11.27
N SER A 154 13.91 2.27 -11.27
CA SER A 154 12.84 2.43 -12.25
C SER A 154 11.48 2.50 -11.55
N ALA A 155 10.63 3.43 -11.95
CA ALA A 155 9.24 3.43 -11.51
C ALA A 155 8.53 2.15 -11.96
N ALA A 156 8.68 1.78 -13.23
CA ALA A 156 8.03 0.58 -13.79
C ALA A 156 8.48 -0.73 -13.13
N CYS A 157 9.75 -0.84 -12.71
CA CYS A 157 10.32 -2.08 -12.19
C CYS A 157 10.36 -2.14 -10.67
N HIS A 158 10.66 -1.04 -9.99
CA HIS A 158 10.96 -1.04 -8.55
C HIS A 158 9.89 -0.36 -7.69
N MET A 159 9.05 0.49 -8.28
CA MET A 159 7.97 1.21 -7.60
C MET A 159 6.77 1.42 -8.54
N PRO A 160 6.15 0.33 -9.04
CA PRO A 160 5.15 0.41 -10.11
C PRO A 160 3.90 1.22 -9.72
N ASP A 161 3.60 1.35 -8.44
CA ASP A 161 2.49 2.18 -7.97
C ASP A 161 2.65 3.67 -8.32
N VAL A 162 3.89 4.15 -8.53
CA VAL A 162 4.14 5.51 -9.05
C VAL A 162 3.46 5.74 -10.40
N LEU A 163 3.37 4.69 -11.24
CA LEU A 163 2.74 4.75 -12.57
C LEU A 163 1.28 4.28 -12.55
N GLU A 164 0.96 3.26 -11.74
CA GLU A 164 -0.38 2.66 -11.66
C GLU A 164 -1.35 3.53 -10.87
N MET A 165 -0.86 4.17 -9.82
CA MET A 165 -1.62 5.01 -8.88
C MET A 165 -0.81 6.26 -8.56
N PRO A 166 -0.69 7.20 -9.50
CA PRO A 166 0.35 8.24 -9.50
C PRO A 166 0.51 8.97 -8.17
N TYR A 167 1.68 8.82 -7.59
CA TYR A 167 2.15 9.58 -6.44
C TYR A 167 3.64 9.89 -6.60
N ARG A 168 4.13 10.86 -5.85
CA ARG A 168 5.55 11.21 -5.82
C ARG A 168 6.19 10.59 -4.57
N PRO A 169 7.03 9.54 -4.70
CA PRO A 169 7.68 8.90 -3.56
C PRO A 169 8.45 9.91 -2.71
N PRO A 170 8.41 9.82 -1.38
CA PRO A 170 9.28 10.60 -0.52
C PRO A 170 10.74 10.31 -0.85
N LEU A 171 11.54 11.36 -1.01
CA LEU A 171 12.96 11.25 -1.32
C LEU A 171 13.76 12.07 -0.31
N ARG A 172 14.72 11.43 0.34
CA ARG A 172 15.50 12.03 1.43
C ARG A 172 16.21 13.29 0.98
N SER A 173 16.12 14.35 1.79
CA SER A 173 16.75 15.64 1.56
C SER A 173 16.31 16.37 0.30
N SER A 174 15.23 15.94 -0.36
CA SER A 174 14.60 16.64 -1.46
C SER A 174 13.47 17.58 -0.99
N GLY A 175 12.98 18.38 -1.92
CA GLY A 175 11.79 19.22 -1.78
C GLY A 175 10.86 19.09 -2.97
N MET A 176 9.73 19.81 -2.92
CA MET A 176 8.88 20.02 -4.09
C MET A 176 9.67 20.79 -5.17
N PRO A 177 9.29 20.71 -6.43
CA PRO A 177 10.09 21.32 -7.53
C PRO A 177 10.45 22.79 -7.35
N GLU A 178 9.64 23.56 -6.60
CA GLU A 178 9.84 25.01 -6.42
C GLU A 178 10.44 25.37 -5.04
N GLU A 179 10.72 24.39 -4.19
CA GLU A 179 11.19 24.65 -2.82
C GLU A 179 12.69 24.88 -2.71
N LYS A 180 13.48 24.29 -3.63
CA LYS A 180 14.96 24.34 -3.57
C LYS A 180 15.55 24.76 -4.92
N LYS A 181 16.86 25.05 -4.89
CA LYS A 181 17.57 25.73 -5.99
C LYS A 181 17.67 24.90 -7.28
N TYR A 182 17.95 23.59 -7.16
CA TYR A 182 18.24 22.73 -8.30
C TYR A 182 17.06 21.77 -8.51
N ILE A 183 16.45 21.84 -9.70
CA ILE A 183 15.24 21.09 -10.03
C ILE A 183 15.60 20.01 -11.05
N TYR A 184 15.16 18.78 -10.77
CA TYR A 184 15.39 17.64 -11.66
C TYR A 184 14.14 16.77 -11.77
N ARG A 185 13.92 16.26 -12.97
CA ARG A 185 13.09 15.08 -13.20
C ARG A 185 13.91 13.84 -12.90
N LEU A 186 13.34 12.87 -12.20
CA LEU A 186 13.96 11.57 -11.97
C LEU A 186 13.30 10.54 -12.87
N SER A 187 14.10 9.80 -13.62
CA SER A 187 13.67 8.81 -14.60
C SER A 187 14.63 7.60 -14.59
N SER A 188 14.38 6.65 -15.46
CA SER A 188 15.14 5.41 -15.57
C SER A 188 15.68 5.19 -16.98
N TYR A 189 16.35 4.07 -17.17
CA TYR A 189 16.94 3.64 -18.45
C TYR A 189 16.13 2.54 -19.15
N THR A 190 14.85 2.33 -18.79
CA THR A 190 13.97 1.43 -19.52
C THR A 190 13.53 2.01 -20.86
N CYS A 191 12.99 1.18 -21.75
CA CYS A 191 12.45 1.66 -23.02
C CYS A 191 11.12 2.42 -22.90
N LEU A 192 10.52 2.44 -21.69
CA LEU A 192 9.25 3.10 -21.43
C LEU A 192 9.48 4.61 -21.25
N ALA A 193 9.08 5.42 -22.23
CA ALA A 193 9.20 6.88 -22.13
C ALA A 193 8.49 7.48 -20.90
N GLY A 194 7.43 6.81 -20.41
CA GLY A 194 6.70 7.19 -19.20
C GLY A 194 7.31 6.65 -17.90
N ASP A 195 8.50 6.05 -17.89
CA ASP A 195 9.19 5.61 -16.69
C ASP A 195 9.80 6.81 -15.94
N ILE A 196 8.91 7.63 -15.41
CA ILE A 196 9.23 8.86 -14.68
C ILE A 196 8.80 8.65 -13.22
N ILE A 197 9.74 8.89 -12.30
CA ILE A 197 9.49 8.75 -10.86
C ILE A 197 8.84 10.02 -10.33
N GLY A 198 9.31 11.19 -10.77
CA GLY A 198 8.75 12.48 -10.37
C GLY A 198 9.72 13.63 -10.53
N ASP A 199 9.25 14.84 -10.23
CA ASP A 199 10.06 16.05 -10.24
C ASP A 199 10.39 16.44 -8.80
N TYR A 200 11.66 16.76 -8.54
CA TYR A 200 12.21 17.03 -7.21
C TYR A 200 13.15 18.23 -7.24
N SER A 201 13.34 18.88 -6.10
CA SER A 201 14.35 19.91 -5.94
C SER A 201 15.36 19.57 -4.83
N PHE A 202 16.58 20.13 -4.98
CA PHE A 202 17.70 19.90 -4.07
C PHE A 202 18.43 21.21 -3.76
N ASP A 203 19.09 21.26 -2.60
CA ASP A 203 19.94 22.40 -2.22
C ASP A 203 21.25 22.41 -2.99
N GLU A 204 21.75 21.23 -3.39
CA GLU A 204 22.98 21.02 -4.12
C GLU A 204 22.73 20.44 -5.50
N GLU A 205 23.59 20.82 -6.45
CA GLU A 205 23.59 20.25 -7.81
C GLU A 205 23.87 18.75 -7.75
N LYS A 206 23.08 17.97 -8.51
CA LYS A 206 23.24 16.53 -8.63
C LYS A 206 24.06 16.15 -9.85
N LYS A 207 24.88 15.11 -9.71
CA LYS A 207 25.80 14.62 -10.74
C LYS A 207 25.83 13.10 -10.78
N VAL A 208 26.43 12.57 -11.83
CA VAL A 208 26.70 11.12 -11.96
C VAL A 208 27.43 10.60 -10.73
N ASP A 209 27.08 9.40 -10.29
CA ASP A 209 27.53 8.70 -9.09
C ASP A 209 26.93 9.21 -7.75
N ASP A 210 26.13 10.28 -7.75
CA ASP A 210 25.39 10.67 -6.55
C ASP A 210 24.38 9.58 -6.16
N ARG A 211 24.27 9.31 -4.86
CA ARG A 211 23.28 8.38 -4.32
C ARG A 211 22.05 9.13 -3.82
N LEU A 212 20.89 8.58 -4.14
CA LEU A 212 19.59 9.04 -3.67
C LEU A 212 18.89 7.92 -2.90
N TYR A 213 18.01 8.29 -1.97
CA TYR A 213 17.32 7.34 -1.10
C TYR A 213 15.84 7.66 -1.08
N PHE A 214 15.05 6.84 -1.77
CA PHE A 214 13.59 6.89 -1.65
C PHE A 214 13.17 6.27 -0.33
N GLU A 215 12.27 6.94 0.37
CA GLU A 215 11.78 6.55 1.68
C GLU A 215 10.51 5.70 1.56
N ASP A 216 10.20 4.94 2.60
CA ASP A 216 9.00 4.10 2.71
C ASP A 216 8.86 3.06 1.57
N MET A 217 9.95 2.37 1.25
CA MET A 217 10.04 1.44 0.12
C MET A 217 9.98 -0.05 0.55
N ALA A 218 9.60 -0.37 1.80
CA ALA A 218 9.61 -1.74 2.31
C ALA A 218 8.31 -2.52 2.06
N ILE A 219 7.25 -1.88 1.55
CA ILE A 219 5.92 -2.50 1.46
C ILE A 219 5.63 -2.95 0.03
N TYR A 220 4.69 -2.30 -0.66
CA TYR A 220 4.28 -2.68 -2.02
C TYR A 220 5.39 -2.50 -3.06
N SER A 221 6.26 -1.52 -2.91
CA SER A 221 7.41 -1.31 -3.81
C SER A 221 8.28 -2.57 -3.86
N MET A 222 8.60 -3.16 -2.70
CA MET A 222 9.45 -4.35 -2.62
C MET A 222 8.77 -5.60 -3.18
N VAL A 223 7.48 -5.82 -2.92
CA VAL A 223 6.77 -7.05 -3.32
C VAL A 223 6.22 -6.99 -4.75
N LYS A 224 6.06 -5.80 -5.32
CA LYS A 224 5.63 -5.59 -6.71
C LYS A 224 6.78 -5.50 -7.71
N ASN A 225 8.01 -5.62 -7.27
CA ASN A 225 9.20 -5.57 -8.12
C ASN A 225 9.08 -6.53 -9.31
N ASN A 226 9.56 -6.08 -10.46
CA ASN A 226 9.60 -6.88 -11.66
C ASN A 226 10.91 -6.63 -12.44
N THR A 227 11.13 -7.42 -13.48
CA THR A 227 12.36 -7.39 -14.29
C THR A 227 12.07 -6.97 -15.74
N PHE A 228 11.12 -6.07 -15.95
CA PHE A 228 10.85 -5.52 -17.28
C PHE A 228 12.12 -4.96 -17.93
N ASN A 229 12.31 -5.18 -19.21
CA ASN A 229 13.53 -4.85 -19.95
C ASN A 229 14.84 -5.51 -19.45
N GLY A 230 14.75 -6.51 -18.56
CA GLY A 230 15.95 -7.11 -17.96
C GLY A 230 16.57 -6.23 -16.86
N ILE A 231 15.83 -5.26 -16.35
CA ILE A 231 16.26 -4.46 -15.20
C ILE A 231 16.47 -5.40 -13.99
N PRO A 232 17.63 -5.37 -13.33
CA PRO A 232 17.89 -6.23 -12.17
C PRO A 232 17.00 -5.83 -10.98
N LEU A 233 16.61 -6.84 -10.19
CA LEU A 233 15.99 -6.56 -8.89
C LEU A 233 17.02 -5.94 -7.95
N PRO A 234 16.63 -5.00 -7.09
CA PRO A 234 17.51 -4.42 -6.07
C PRO A 234 17.98 -5.48 -5.08
N ASP A 235 19.24 -5.43 -4.68
CA ASP A 235 19.72 -6.22 -3.56
C ASP A 235 18.93 -5.91 -2.29
N ILE A 236 18.74 -6.91 -1.43
CA ILE A 236 18.10 -6.71 -0.13
C ILE A 236 19.18 -6.65 0.94
N ALA A 237 19.22 -5.55 1.67
CA ALA A 237 20.11 -5.35 2.79
C ALA A 237 19.33 -5.05 4.08
N VAL A 238 19.90 -5.41 5.21
CA VAL A 238 19.41 -5.04 6.52
C VAL A 238 20.41 -4.06 7.12
N MET A 239 19.91 -2.95 7.63
CA MET A 239 20.69 -1.95 8.36
C MET A 239 20.40 -2.10 9.86
N ASP A 240 21.44 -2.20 10.67
CA ASP A 240 21.33 -2.27 12.12
C ASP A 240 21.29 -0.86 12.78
N GLU A 241 21.15 -0.83 14.10
CA GLU A 241 21.08 0.41 14.88
C GLU A 241 22.39 1.24 14.80
N SER A 242 23.52 0.63 14.47
CA SER A 242 24.78 1.32 14.24
C SER A 242 24.90 1.98 12.87
N GLY A 243 23.99 1.66 11.96
CA GLY A 243 24.00 2.08 10.57
C GLY A 243 24.83 1.15 9.66
N GLU A 244 25.30 0.01 10.15
CA GLU A 244 25.96 -0.99 9.33
C GLU A 244 24.95 -1.71 8.45
N CYS A 245 25.21 -1.73 7.12
CA CYS A 245 24.37 -2.40 6.13
C CYS A 245 24.96 -3.75 5.74
N LYS A 246 24.16 -4.82 5.91
CA LYS A 246 24.51 -6.16 5.47
C LYS A 246 23.57 -6.61 4.35
N VAL A 247 24.14 -6.89 3.17
CA VAL A 247 23.39 -7.51 2.07
C VAL A 247 23.04 -8.96 2.47
N ILE A 248 21.75 -9.26 2.46
CA ILE A 248 21.21 -10.60 2.80
C ILE A 248 20.75 -11.37 1.57
N ARG A 249 20.50 -10.69 0.47
CA ARG A 249 20.15 -11.31 -0.81
C ARG A 249 20.57 -10.42 -1.96
N SER A 250 21.21 -11.02 -2.96
CA SER A 250 21.52 -10.41 -4.25
C SER A 250 20.78 -11.13 -5.38
N PHE A 251 20.52 -10.43 -6.45
CA PHE A 251 19.87 -10.92 -7.64
C PHE A 251 20.79 -10.81 -8.85
N SER A 252 20.60 -11.68 -9.82
CA SER A 252 21.45 -11.77 -11.02
C SER A 252 20.62 -11.89 -12.29
N TYR A 253 21.30 -11.98 -13.43
CA TYR A 253 20.65 -12.26 -14.71
C TYR A 253 19.90 -13.60 -14.71
N ASP A 254 20.31 -14.57 -13.88
CA ASP A 254 19.65 -15.87 -13.79
C ASP A 254 18.23 -15.75 -13.21
N ASP A 255 17.96 -14.77 -12.33
CA ASP A 255 16.61 -14.48 -11.83
C ASP A 255 15.69 -14.00 -12.95
N PHE A 256 16.19 -13.19 -13.88
CA PHE A 256 15.45 -12.77 -15.07
C PHE A 256 15.27 -13.92 -16.06
N LYS A 257 16.35 -14.58 -16.43
CA LYS A 257 16.37 -15.68 -17.41
C LYS A 257 15.50 -16.85 -16.97
N GLY A 258 15.66 -17.32 -15.72
CA GLY A 258 14.94 -18.47 -15.18
C GLY A 258 13.43 -18.31 -15.12
N ARG A 259 12.93 -17.06 -15.23
CA ARG A 259 11.50 -16.80 -15.33
C ARG A 259 10.96 -16.93 -16.76
N LEU A 260 11.82 -16.82 -17.77
CA LEU A 260 11.43 -16.76 -19.18
C LEU A 260 11.71 -18.07 -19.95
N SER A 261 12.46 -18.99 -19.37
CA SER A 261 12.90 -20.23 -20.04
C SER A 261 12.81 -21.45 -19.14
#